data_f40a15d4e0c50a1477259afe51795650
#
_entry.id   f40a15d4e0c50a1477259afe51795650
#
_cell.length_a   1.000
_cell.length_b   1.000
_cell.length_c   1.000
_cell.angle_alpha   90.00
_cell.angle_beta   90.00
_cell.angle_gamma   90.00
#
_symmetry.space_group_name_H-M   'P 1'
#
loop_
_entity.id
_entity.type
_entity.pdbx_description
1 polymer ?
#
loop_
_entity_poly.entity_id
_entity_poly.type
_entity_poly.pdbx_seq_one_letter_code
_entity_poly.pdbx_strand_id
1 'polypeptide(L)'
;FDCEPINRLTMYHARRLNVDDDENLSLIDKMTINGLHCDFFGEQRSAPDQAISEKSFDISISNENVSYRIKGFIDKLFLYNDESYALIRDFKSSKQVFKGKEVTDNLQHLMYSLAVKHLYPEFKTRESEFLFLKFDLTKDMFGKSGNGVLEMEMVTDEELSGLEYELSEIQSYIDTFDEEKARSNFAAKQNYPSDGTFGGPLACGKDGFKISRGQPVLDKNGDPIPAFICSYRKPFSYYALKDSSGKVMKTCFIEDKEDLIASKKEGQTVELMEYKGCPHWETPTEYSDLFD
;
A
#
# COMPACT_ATOMS: atom_id res chain seq x y z
N PHE A 1 -23.90 -7.42 -25.04
CA PHE A 1 -22.98 -6.35 -24.65
C PHE A 1 -21.94 -6.17 -25.76
N ASP A 2 -21.82 -4.97 -26.34
CA ASP A 2 -20.75 -4.69 -27.29
C ASP A 2 -19.45 -4.44 -26.53
N CYS A 3 -18.57 -5.45 -26.48
CA CYS A 3 -17.29 -5.37 -25.78
C CYS A 3 -16.18 -4.73 -26.62
N GLU A 4 -16.44 -4.37 -27.88
CA GLU A 4 -15.39 -3.88 -28.77
C GLU A 4 -14.69 -2.60 -28.28
N PRO A 5 -15.39 -1.59 -27.73
CA PRO A 5 -14.73 -0.40 -27.17
C PRO A 5 -13.81 -0.74 -26.00
N ILE A 6 -14.22 -1.68 -25.14
CA ILE A 6 -13.41 -2.15 -24.02
C ILE A 6 -12.17 -2.88 -24.53
N ASN A 7 -12.33 -3.79 -25.48
CA ASN A 7 -11.20 -4.52 -26.09
C ASN A 7 -10.18 -3.58 -26.74
N ARG A 8 -10.64 -2.56 -27.47
CA ARG A 8 -9.74 -1.57 -28.07
C ARG A 8 -8.96 -0.78 -27.03
N LEU A 9 -9.61 -0.35 -25.97
CA LEU A 9 -8.97 0.37 -24.87
C LEU A 9 -7.97 -0.53 -24.12
N THR A 10 -8.36 -1.78 -23.85
CA THR A 10 -7.49 -2.79 -23.23
C THR A 10 -6.23 -3.01 -24.07
N MET A 11 -6.37 -3.26 -25.36
CA MET A 11 -5.24 -3.46 -26.27
C MET A 11 -4.34 -2.22 -26.38
N TYR A 12 -4.92 -1.03 -26.39
CA TYR A 12 -4.16 0.21 -26.37
C TYR A 12 -3.26 0.32 -25.13
N HIS A 13 -3.83 0.05 -23.95
CA HIS A 13 -3.07 0.11 -22.71
C HIS A 13 -2.06 -1.03 -22.56
N ALA A 14 -2.42 -2.26 -22.97
CA ALA A 14 -1.53 -3.41 -22.94
C ALA A 14 -0.26 -3.15 -23.78
N ARG A 15 -0.42 -2.65 -24.99
CA ARG A 15 0.72 -2.27 -25.85
C ARG A 15 1.58 -1.16 -25.26
N ARG A 16 0.95 -0.13 -24.68
CA ARG A 16 1.65 0.98 -24.05
C ARG A 16 2.49 0.54 -22.86
N LEU A 17 2.07 -0.51 -22.16
CA LEU A 17 2.74 -1.08 -21.00
C LEU A 17 3.67 -2.26 -21.36
N ASN A 18 3.76 -2.66 -22.63
CA ASN A 18 4.50 -3.83 -23.11
C ASN A 18 4.05 -5.14 -22.43
N VAL A 19 2.74 -5.32 -22.25
CA VAL A 19 2.10 -6.52 -21.67
C VAL A 19 1.02 -7.07 -22.61
N ASP A 20 1.20 -6.92 -23.92
CA ASP A 20 0.28 -7.39 -24.98
C ASP A 20 0.61 -8.79 -25.50
N ASP A 21 1.32 -9.58 -24.69
CA ASP A 21 1.51 -11.02 -24.95
C ASP A 21 0.28 -11.85 -24.60
N ASP A 22 0.19 -13.05 -25.17
CA ASP A 22 -0.98 -13.93 -25.04
C ASP A 22 -1.30 -14.31 -23.60
N GLU A 23 -0.31 -14.46 -22.72
CA GLU A 23 -0.50 -14.82 -21.32
C GLU A 23 -1.19 -13.68 -20.55
N ASN A 24 -0.67 -12.45 -20.70
CA ASN A 24 -1.24 -11.27 -20.06
C ASN A 24 -2.63 -10.93 -20.62
N LEU A 25 -2.84 -11.02 -21.93
CA LEU A 25 -4.14 -10.77 -22.54
C LEU A 25 -5.18 -11.80 -22.07
N SER A 26 -4.84 -13.08 -22.02
CA SER A 26 -5.71 -14.13 -21.46
C SER A 26 -6.07 -13.88 -20.00
N LEU A 27 -5.10 -13.38 -19.20
CA LEU A 27 -5.35 -13.02 -17.80
C LEU A 27 -6.27 -11.82 -17.67
N ILE A 28 -6.10 -10.79 -18.51
CA ILE A 28 -6.97 -9.62 -18.55
C ILE A 28 -8.40 -10.02 -18.90
N ASP A 29 -8.58 -10.84 -19.94
CA ASP A 29 -9.89 -11.34 -20.35
C ASP A 29 -10.58 -12.10 -19.22
N LYS A 30 -9.85 -13.01 -18.55
CA LYS A 30 -10.37 -13.74 -17.40
C LYS A 30 -10.81 -12.80 -16.27
N MET A 31 -10.00 -11.81 -15.92
CA MET A 31 -10.34 -10.84 -14.86
C MET A 31 -11.55 -10.00 -15.25
N THR A 32 -11.67 -9.62 -16.52
CA THR A 32 -12.82 -8.87 -17.06
C THR A 32 -14.10 -9.70 -16.95
N ILE A 33 -14.05 -10.96 -17.39
CA ILE A 33 -15.19 -11.87 -17.30
C ILE A 33 -15.61 -12.08 -15.84
N ASN A 34 -14.66 -12.34 -14.95
CA ASN A 34 -14.96 -12.48 -13.52
C ASN A 34 -15.62 -11.21 -12.96
N GLY A 35 -15.10 -10.03 -13.30
CA GLY A 35 -15.68 -8.76 -12.87
C GLY A 35 -17.09 -8.51 -13.37
N LEU A 36 -17.43 -9.02 -14.56
CA LEU A 36 -18.80 -8.95 -15.10
C LEU A 36 -19.76 -9.95 -14.44
N HIS A 37 -19.25 -10.99 -13.79
CA HIS A 37 -20.07 -11.97 -13.07
C HIS A 37 -20.43 -11.54 -11.64
N CYS A 38 -19.77 -10.52 -11.08
CA CYS A 38 -20.21 -9.95 -9.82
C CYS A 38 -21.43 -9.06 -10.01
N ASP A 39 -22.07 -8.68 -8.92
CA ASP A 39 -23.12 -7.65 -8.93
C ASP A 39 -22.51 -6.27 -9.22
N PHE A 40 -22.10 -6.08 -10.46
CA PHE A 40 -21.32 -4.91 -10.89
C PHE A 40 -22.03 -3.58 -10.64
N PHE A 41 -23.36 -3.58 -10.71
CA PHE A 41 -24.17 -2.38 -10.56
C PHE A 41 -24.75 -2.19 -9.15
N GLY A 42 -24.50 -3.13 -8.22
CA GLY A 42 -24.99 -3.04 -6.84
C GLY A 42 -26.49 -3.32 -6.70
N GLU A 43 -27.10 -4.06 -7.63
CA GLU A 43 -28.57 -4.22 -7.72
C GLU A 43 -29.10 -5.45 -6.96
N GLN A 44 -28.25 -6.30 -6.39
CA GLN A 44 -28.68 -7.51 -5.69
C GLN A 44 -29.52 -7.21 -4.44
N ARG A 45 -29.35 -6.05 -3.82
CA ARG A 45 -30.11 -5.61 -2.67
C ARG A 45 -31.32 -4.78 -3.09
N SER A 46 -31.07 -3.73 -3.83
CA SER A 46 -32.01 -2.80 -4.47
C SER A 46 -31.21 -1.96 -5.46
N ALA A 47 -31.87 -1.26 -6.37
CA ALA A 47 -31.14 -0.30 -7.21
C ALA A 47 -30.55 0.81 -6.32
N PRO A 48 -29.23 1.07 -6.40
CA PRO A 48 -28.62 2.14 -5.61
C PRO A 48 -29.09 3.50 -6.12
N ASP A 49 -29.30 4.45 -5.22
CA ASP A 49 -29.59 5.83 -5.60
C ASP A 49 -28.40 6.50 -6.29
N GLN A 50 -27.19 6.11 -5.88
CA GLN A 50 -25.96 6.57 -6.53
C GLN A 50 -24.95 5.42 -6.63
N ALA A 51 -24.33 5.31 -7.82
CA ALA A 51 -23.21 4.42 -8.09
C ALA A 51 -22.03 5.25 -8.59
N ILE A 52 -21.04 5.43 -7.76
CA ILE A 52 -19.90 6.33 -7.99
C ILE A 52 -18.65 5.49 -8.22
N SER A 53 -17.96 5.71 -9.34
CA SER A 53 -16.65 5.10 -9.62
C SER A 53 -15.53 6.07 -9.33
N GLU A 54 -14.39 5.56 -8.87
CA GLU A 54 -13.19 6.36 -8.59
C GLU A 54 -13.49 7.59 -7.71
N LYS A 55 -14.23 7.37 -6.62
CA LYS A 55 -14.58 8.46 -5.71
C LYS A 55 -13.34 8.99 -5.01
N SER A 56 -12.88 10.15 -5.43
CA SER A 56 -11.78 10.84 -4.74
C SER A 56 -12.23 11.41 -3.41
N PHE A 57 -11.34 11.36 -2.43
CA PHE A 57 -11.49 12.08 -1.17
C PHE A 57 -10.20 12.79 -0.77
N ASP A 58 -10.35 13.93 -0.13
CA ASP A 58 -9.29 14.72 0.50
C ASP A 58 -9.91 15.32 1.76
N ILE A 59 -9.69 14.66 2.88
CA ILE A 59 -10.31 14.96 4.17
C ILE A 59 -9.25 15.52 5.09
N SER A 60 -9.49 16.72 5.59
CA SER A 60 -8.62 17.39 6.56
C SER A 60 -9.45 17.69 7.80
N ILE A 61 -9.10 17.10 8.91
CA ILE A 61 -9.74 17.30 10.20
C ILE A 61 -8.75 18.00 11.12
N SER A 62 -9.20 19.04 11.80
CA SER A 62 -8.43 19.72 12.83
C SER A 62 -9.37 20.27 13.88
N ASN A 63 -9.33 19.69 15.07
CA ASN A 63 -10.08 20.10 16.24
C ASN A 63 -9.24 19.94 17.52
N GLU A 64 -9.81 20.12 18.68
CA GLU A 64 -9.09 20.03 19.96
C GLU A 64 -8.51 18.64 20.25
N ASN A 65 -9.08 17.58 19.69
CA ASN A 65 -8.71 16.20 19.99
C ASN A 65 -7.86 15.54 18.91
N VAL A 66 -8.11 15.85 17.62
CA VAL A 66 -7.46 15.20 16.50
C VAL A 66 -7.11 16.19 15.37
N SER A 67 -5.96 15.98 14.74
CA SER A 67 -5.55 16.74 13.57
C SER A 67 -4.83 15.80 12.58
N TYR A 68 -5.45 15.57 11.41
CA TYR A 68 -4.88 14.70 10.37
C TYR A 68 -5.42 15.06 9.00
N ARG A 69 -4.74 14.60 7.95
CA ARG A 69 -5.21 14.69 6.57
C ARG A 69 -5.03 13.36 5.86
N ILE A 70 -6.10 12.91 5.20
CA ILE A 70 -6.10 11.70 4.39
C ILE A 70 -6.59 11.99 2.98
N LYS A 71 -6.01 11.30 2.00
CA LYS A 71 -6.41 11.36 0.59
C LYS A 71 -6.48 9.96 0.00
N GLY A 72 -7.38 9.77 -0.94
CA GLY A 72 -7.47 8.51 -1.65
C GLY A 72 -8.57 8.51 -2.70
N PHE A 73 -8.78 7.30 -3.22
CA PHE A 73 -9.85 6.99 -4.17
C PHE A 73 -10.51 5.69 -3.70
N ILE A 74 -11.84 5.68 -3.73
CA ILE A 74 -12.64 4.47 -3.55
C ILE A 74 -13.01 4.00 -4.95
N ASP A 75 -12.64 2.78 -5.31
CA ASP A 75 -12.85 2.24 -6.66
C ASP A 75 -14.33 2.29 -7.06
N LYS A 76 -15.21 1.84 -6.14
CA LYS A 76 -16.65 1.87 -6.35
C LYS A 76 -17.39 2.11 -5.03
N LEU A 77 -18.35 3.03 -5.05
CA LEU A 77 -19.20 3.36 -3.93
C LEU A 77 -20.67 3.35 -4.37
N PHE A 78 -21.49 2.58 -3.69
CA PHE A 78 -22.94 2.54 -3.87
C PHE A 78 -23.61 3.13 -2.64
N LEU A 79 -24.58 4.02 -2.86
CA LEU A 79 -25.36 4.68 -1.82
C LEU A 79 -26.84 4.32 -1.97
N TYR A 80 -27.45 3.91 -0.86
CA TYR A 80 -28.86 3.49 -0.77
C TYR A 80 -29.55 4.34 0.29
N ASN A 81 -30.26 5.38 -0.13
CA ASN A 81 -30.80 6.42 0.74
C ASN A 81 -31.83 5.86 1.74
N ASP A 82 -32.76 5.04 1.24
CA ASP A 82 -33.84 4.48 2.04
C ASP A 82 -33.33 3.65 3.23
N GLU A 83 -32.18 3.00 3.06
CA GLU A 83 -31.57 2.15 4.08
C GLU A 83 -30.47 2.86 4.87
N SER A 84 -30.12 4.12 4.54
CA SER A 84 -28.94 4.84 5.05
C SER A 84 -27.67 3.98 4.97
N TYR A 85 -27.53 3.23 3.88
CA TYR A 85 -26.53 2.20 3.68
C TYR A 85 -25.56 2.55 2.55
N ALA A 86 -24.29 2.36 2.78
CA ALA A 86 -23.22 2.51 1.81
C ALA A 86 -22.45 1.20 1.62
N LEU A 87 -22.29 0.76 0.38
CA LEU A 87 -21.42 -0.35 0.02
C LEU A 87 -20.15 0.19 -0.66
N ILE A 88 -19.03 -0.10 -0.05
CA ILE A 88 -17.70 0.23 -0.54
C ILE A 88 -17.13 -1.01 -1.20
N ARG A 89 -16.67 -0.87 -2.45
CA ARG A 89 -16.09 -1.99 -3.20
C ARG A 89 -14.73 -1.62 -3.73
N ASP A 90 -13.79 -2.55 -3.60
CA ASP A 90 -12.43 -2.41 -4.10
C ASP A 90 -12.03 -3.63 -4.93
N PHE A 91 -11.40 -3.39 -6.08
CA PHE A 91 -11.00 -4.43 -7.02
C PHE A 91 -9.53 -4.81 -6.86
N LYS A 92 -9.27 -6.11 -6.66
CA LYS A 92 -7.93 -6.65 -6.44
C LYS A 92 -7.48 -7.57 -7.58
N SER A 93 -6.32 -7.25 -8.16
CA SER A 93 -5.66 -8.10 -9.16
C SER A 93 -4.59 -9.03 -8.57
N SER A 94 -4.55 -9.19 -7.25
CA SER A 94 -3.56 -10.02 -6.56
C SER A 94 -3.71 -11.51 -6.89
N LYS A 95 -2.63 -12.28 -6.67
CA LYS A 95 -2.61 -13.74 -6.88
C LYS A 95 -3.17 -14.54 -5.69
N GLN A 96 -3.52 -13.85 -4.60
CA GLN A 96 -4.04 -14.47 -3.38
C GLN A 96 -5.14 -13.59 -2.79
N VAL A 97 -6.15 -14.21 -2.22
CA VAL A 97 -7.16 -13.55 -1.39
C VAL A 97 -6.53 -13.26 -0.02
N PHE A 98 -6.87 -12.14 0.59
CA PHE A 98 -6.39 -11.75 1.91
C PHE A 98 -6.68 -12.80 2.97
N LYS A 99 -5.77 -12.93 3.95
CA LYS A 99 -5.86 -13.89 5.06
C LYS A 99 -5.29 -13.29 6.35
N GLY A 100 -5.80 -13.79 7.47
CA GLY A 100 -5.32 -13.38 8.79
C GLY A 100 -5.43 -11.88 9.00
N LYS A 101 -4.34 -11.21 9.38
CA LYS A 101 -4.32 -9.78 9.67
C LYS A 101 -4.74 -8.87 8.49
N GLU A 102 -4.55 -9.32 7.26
CA GLU A 102 -5.04 -8.57 6.08
C GLU A 102 -6.58 -8.49 6.02
N VAL A 103 -7.27 -9.33 6.79
CA VAL A 103 -8.72 -9.31 6.94
C VAL A 103 -9.12 -8.55 8.20
N THR A 104 -8.50 -8.84 9.35
CA THR A 104 -8.90 -8.26 10.65
C THR A 104 -8.41 -6.82 10.86
N ASP A 105 -7.23 -6.48 10.32
CA ASP A 105 -6.59 -5.17 10.51
C ASP A 105 -6.35 -4.47 9.16
N ASN A 106 -7.35 -4.48 8.27
CA ASN A 106 -7.21 -3.92 6.94
C ASN A 106 -7.32 -2.41 6.95
N LEU A 107 -6.18 -1.72 6.88
CA LEU A 107 -6.13 -0.26 6.91
C LEU A 107 -6.92 0.38 5.76
N GLN A 108 -6.92 -0.22 4.55
CA GLN A 108 -7.65 0.33 3.40
C GLN A 108 -9.16 0.33 3.65
N HIS A 109 -9.70 -0.77 4.18
CA HIS A 109 -11.10 -0.87 4.59
C HIS A 109 -11.47 0.19 5.64
N LEU A 110 -10.63 0.34 6.69
CA LEU A 110 -10.82 1.34 7.74
C LEU A 110 -10.79 2.76 7.18
N MET A 111 -9.82 3.08 6.32
CA MET A 111 -9.67 4.39 5.69
C MET A 111 -10.85 4.74 4.77
N TYR A 112 -11.37 3.77 4.02
CA TYR A 112 -12.52 3.99 3.16
C TYR A 112 -13.80 4.18 3.98
N SER A 113 -14.00 3.39 5.04
CA SER A 113 -15.13 3.56 5.97
C SER A 113 -15.10 4.93 6.64
N LEU A 114 -13.91 5.39 7.04
CA LEU A 114 -13.70 6.74 7.58
C LEU A 114 -14.01 7.82 6.54
N ALA A 115 -13.57 7.64 5.29
CA ALA A 115 -13.87 8.58 4.22
C ALA A 115 -15.37 8.71 3.97
N VAL A 116 -16.09 7.59 3.92
CA VAL A 116 -17.56 7.60 3.76
C VAL A 116 -18.26 8.24 4.96
N LYS A 117 -17.79 7.99 6.20
CA LYS A 117 -18.31 8.66 7.41
C LYS A 117 -18.26 10.19 7.29
N HIS A 118 -17.17 10.73 6.75
CA HIS A 118 -17.00 12.19 6.61
C HIS A 118 -17.69 12.77 5.38
N LEU A 119 -17.68 12.07 4.26
CA LEU A 119 -18.27 12.57 3.01
C LEU A 119 -19.80 12.42 2.98
N TYR A 120 -20.32 11.41 3.63
CA TYR A 120 -21.73 11.00 3.61
C TYR A 120 -22.20 10.63 5.03
N PRO A 121 -22.26 11.57 5.96
CA PRO A 121 -22.53 11.30 7.37
C PRO A 121 -23.95 10.75 7.64
N GLU A 122 -24.86 10.87 6.69
CA GLU A 122 -26.19 10.29 6.71
C GLU A 122 -26.20 8.76 6.55
N PHE A 123 -25.17 8.18 5.91
CA PHE A 123 -25.05 6.73 5.71
C PHE A 123 -24.35 6.10 6.92
N LYS A 124 -25.16 5.55 7.83
CA LYS A 124 -24.67 5.01 9.10
C LYS A 124 -24.15 3.58 8.98
N THR A 125 -24.75 2.80 8.09
CA THR A 125 -24.31 1.44 7.77
C THR A 125 -23.33 1.50 6.62
N ARG A 126 -22.09 1.10 6.86
CA ARG A 126 -20.98 1.12 5.89
C ARG A 126 -20.37 -0.25 5.81
N GLU A 127 -20.63 -0.96 4.74
CA GLU A 127 -20.05 -2.27 4.45
C GLU A 127 -18.98 -2.15 3.36
N SER A 128 -17.99 -3.01 3.41
CA SER A 128 -16.95 -3.08 2.38
C SER A 128 -16.77 -4.50 1.89
N GLU A 129 -16.45 -4.63 0.61
CA GLU A 129 -16.04 -5.89 0.01
C GLU A 129 -14.84 -5.70 -0.90
N PHE A 130 -13.93 -6.66 -0.87
CA PHE A 130 -12.82 -6.77 -1.81
C PHE A 130 -13.12 -7.85 -2.84
N LEU A 131 -13.06 -7.48 -4.12
CA LEU A 131 -13.30 -8.38 -5.25
C LEU A 131 -11.99 -8.76 -5.92
N PHE A 132 -11.57 -10.01 -5.73
CA PHE A 132 -10.32 -10.55 -6.28
C PHE A 132 -10.55 -11.08 -7.68
N LEU A 133 -10.30 -10.28 -8.69
CA LEU A 133 -10.67 -10.50 -10.10
C LEU A 133 -10.12 -11.80 -10.72
N LYS A 134 -9.09 -12.40 -10.14
CA LYS A 134 -8.53 -13.68 -10.61
C LYS A 134 -9.29 -14.92 -10.11
N PHE A 135 -10.27 -14.70 -9.25
CA PHE A 135 -11.04 -15.75 -8.57
C PHE A 135 -12.53 -15.66 -8.93
N ASP A 136 -13.30 -16.62 -8.46
CA ASP A 136 -14.75 -16.65 -8.67
C ASP A 136 -15.44 -15.56 -7.85
N LEU A 137 -16.16 -14.68 -8.54
CA LEU A 137 -16.91 -13.56 -7.95
C LEU A 137 -18.43 -13.75 -7.96
N THR A 138 -18.90 -14.92 -8.37
CA THR A 138 -20.35 -15.19 -8.42
C THR A 138 -20.94 -15.23 -7.01
N LYS A 139 -22.20 -14.80 -6.87
CA LYS A 139 -23.02 -15.10 -5.69
C LYS A 139 -24.11 -16.08 -6.11
N ASP A 140 -24.29 -17.13 -5.31
CA ASP A 140 -25.37 -18.08 -5.58
C ASP A 140 -26.74 -17.49 -5.15
N MET A 141 -27.81 -18.20 -5.50
CA MET A 141 -29.19 -17.80 -5.17
C MET A 141 -29.46 -17.75 -3.64
N PHE A 142 -28.58 -18.32 -2.84
CA PHE A 142 -28.66 -18.31 -1.38
C PHE A 142 -27.76 -17.23 -0.74
N GLY A 143 -27.14 -16.38 -1.55
CA GLY A 143 -26.24 -15.31 -1.12
C GLY A 143 -24.83 -15.77 -0.77
N LYS A 144 -24.45 -17.03 -1.01
CA LYS A 144 -23.09 -17.51 -0.80
C LYS A 144 -22.18 -16.98 -1.90
N SER A 145 -21.17 -16.27 -1.49
CA SER A 145 -20.17 -15.68 -2.39
C SER A 145 -19.14 -16.71 -2.87
N GLY A 146 -18.67 -16.53 -4.10
CA GLY A 146 -17.49 -17.22 -4.62
C GLY A 146 -16.23 -16.87 -3.82
N ASN A 147 -15.18 -17.65 -4.01
CA ASN A 147 -13.94 -17.53 -3.22
C ASN A 147 -13.10 -16.26 -3.52
N GLY A 148 -13.53 -15.47 -4.48
CA GLY A 148 -12.93 -14.17 -4.81
C GLY A 148 -13.60 -12.98 -4.15
N VAL A 149 -14.73 -13.17 -3.48
CA VAL A 149 -15.45 -12.12 -2.74
C VAL A 149 -15.04 -12.19 -1.27
N LEU A 150 -14.49 -11.13 -0.75
CA LEU A 150 -14.17 -10.98 0.67
C LEU A 150 -15.02 -9.84 1.23
N GLU A 151 -16.05 -10.20 1.97
CA GLU A 151 -16.85 -9.26 2.74
C GLU A 151 -16.12 -8.93 4.05
N MET A 152 -16.00 -7.64 4.36
CA MET A 152 -15.31 -7.16 5.55
C MET A 152 -16.32 -6.95 6.68
N GLU A 153 -15.91 -7.20 7.91
CA GLU A 153 -16.73 -6.88 9.08
C GLU A 153 -17.02 -5.37 9.12
N MET A 154 -18.23 -5.02 9.56
CA MET A 154 -18.66 -3.63 9.69
C MET A 154 -17.80 -2.91 10.75
N VAL A 155 -17.30 -1.73 10.40
CA VAL A 155 -16.54 -0.89 11.32
C VAL A 155 -17.49 0.02 12.11
N THR A 156 -17.36 0.01 13.41
CA THR A 156 -18.13 0.87 14.31
C THR A 156 -17.60 2.31 14.31
N ASP A 157 -18.43 3.24 14.77
CA ASP A 157 -18.00 4.64 14.90
C ASP A 157 -16.93 4.81 16.01
N GLU A 158 -16.88 3.93 17.00
CA GLU A 158 -15.85 3.88 18.04
C GLU A 158 -14.50 3.44 17.46
N GLU A 159 -14.50 2.40 16.63
CA GLU A 159 -13.27 1.95 15.94
C GLU A 159 -12.75 3.03 14.99
N LEU A 160 -13.63 3.71 14.26
CA LEU A 160 -13.23 4.83 13.42
C LEU A 160 -12.67 6.00 14.23
N SER A 161 -13.21 6.26 15.43
CA SER A 161 -12.67 7.29 16.33
C SER A 161 -11.28 6.91 16.85
N GLY A 162 -11.03 5.62 17.11
CA GLY A 162 -9.70 5.10 17.43
C GLY A 162 -8.72 5.31 16.27
N LEU A 163 -9.14 5.01 15.04
CA LEU A 163 -8.35 5.27 13.85
C LEU A 163 -8.03 6.76 13.66
N GLU A 164 -9.00 7.65 13.89
CA GLU A 164 -8.79 9.12 13.81
C GLU A 164 -7.71 9.58 14.79
N TYR A 165 -7.71 9.01 16.00
CA TYR A 165 -6.65 9.28 16.98
C TYR A 165 -5.27 8.79 16.49
N GLU A 166 -5.17 7.57 15.99
CA GLU A 166 -3.92 7.02 15.44
C GLU A 166 -3.40 7.85 14.26
N LEU A 167 -4.29 8.27 13.36
CA LEU A 167 -3.94 9.15 12.24
C LEU A 167 -3.42 10.50 12.72
N SER A 168 -3.99 11.04 13.79
CA SER A 168 -3.51 12.29 14.41
C SER A 168 -2.11 12.15 14.99
N GLU A 169 -1.81 11.03 15.67
CA GLU A 169 -0.47 10.74 16.17
C GLU A 169 0.54 10.60 15.02
N ILE A 170 0.15 9.92 13.94
CA ILE A 170 0.98 9.80 12.73
C ILE A 170 1.21 11.17 12.09
N GLN A 171 0.18 12.01 11.99
CA GLN A 171 0.29 13.36 11.44
C GLN A 171 1.21 14.23 12.30
N SER A 172 1.06 14.19 13.62
CA SER A 172 1.95 14.89 14.55
C SER A 172 3.40 14.45 14.39
N TYR A 173 3.63 13.16 14.19
CA TYR A 173 4.97 12.65 13.90
C TYR A 173 5.53 13.19 12.57
N ILE A 174 4.69 13.25 11.53
CA ILE A 174 5.08 13.81 10.23
C ILE A 174 5.39 15.30 10.35
N ASP A 175 4.56 16.06 11.06
CA ASP A 175 4.71 17.51 11.23
C ASP A 175 5.95 17.88 12.06
N THR A 176 6.34 16.99 12.98
CA THR A 176 7.56 17.15 13.81
C THR A 176 8.75 16.39 13.23
N PHE A 177 8.65 15.96 11.97
CA PHE A 177 9.71 15.20 11.32
C PHE A 177 10.99 16.02 11.17
N ASP A 178 12.08 15.45 11.63
CA ASP A 178 13.42 15.94 11.33
C ASP A 178 14.30 14.78 10.83
N GLU A 179 15.37 15.13 10.10
CA GLU A 179 16.25 14.16 9.47
C GLU A 179 16.99 13.28 10.50
N GLU A 180 17.36 13.83 11.63
CA GLU A 180 18.08 13.11 12.67
C GLU A 180 17.18 12.09 13.37
N LYS A 181 15.95 12.49 13.71
CA LYS A 181 14.93 11.56 14.22
C LYS A 181 14.60 10.47 13.22
N ALA A 182 14.48 10.79 11.93
CA ALA A 182 14.21 9.82 10.88
C ALA A 182 15.30 8.76 10.81
N ARG A 183 16.56 9.15 10.81
CA ARG A 183 17.69 8.22 10.81
C ARG A 183 17.66 7.31 12.04
N SER A 184 17.50 7.90 13.22
CA SER A 184 17.51 7.15 14.47
C SER A 184 16.35 6.14 14.58
N ASN A 185 15.14 6.56 14.22
CA ASN A 185 13.95 5.74 14.42
C ASN A 185 13.70 4.77 13.26
N PHE A 186 13.86 5.21 12.02
CA PHE A 186 13.55 4.39 10.87
C PHE A 186 14.55 3.25 10.70
N ALA A 187 15.83 3.56 10.68
CA ALA A 187 16.86 2.55 10.50
C ALA A 187 16.90 1.54 11.66
N ALA A 188 16.77 2.01 12.90
CA ALA A 188 16.74 1.15 14.08
C ALA A 188 15.53 0.21 14.08
N LYS A 189 14.35 0.69 13.75
CA LYS A 189 13.13 -0.14 13.73
C LYS A 189 13.10 -1.14 12.58
N GLN A 190 13.65 -0.78 11.42
CA GLN A 190 13.69 -1.66 10.26
C GLN A 190 14.59 -2.88 10.48
N ASN A 191 15.63 -2.71 11.30
CA ASN A 191 16.71 -3.69 11.40
C ASN A 191 16.92 -4.23 12.81
N TYR A 192 16.09 -3.80 13.74
CA TYR A 192 16.15 -4.33 15.10
C TYR A 192 15.50 -5.71 15.13
N PRO A 193 16.19 -6.75 15.63
CA PRO A 193 15.54 -8.02 15.87
C PRO A 193 14.46 -7.80 16.93
N SER A 194 13.20 -7.91 16.55
CA SER A 194 12.15 -8.06 17.53
C SER A 194 12.41 -9.36 18.26
N ASP A 195 12.71 -9.31 19.55
CA ASP A 195 12.73 -10.41 20.53
C ASP A 195 13.40 -11.76 20.17
N GLY A 196 14.08 -11.87 19.05
CA GLY A 196 14.80 -13.09 18.67
C GLY A 196 13.94 -14.28 18.22
N THR A 197 12.64 -14.13 18.07
CA THR A 197 11.75 -15.24 17.74
C THR A 197 11.53 -15.45 16.26
N PHE A 198 11.82 -14.48 15.41
CA PHE A 198 11.73 -14.64 13.97
C PHE A 198 13.05 -14.30 13.25
N GLY A 199 13.73 -15.36 12.82
CA GLY A 199 14.58 -15.31 11.64
C GLY A 199 15.91 -14.62 11.77
N GLY A 200 16.52 -14.60 12.92
CA GLY A 200 17.89 -14.13 13.08
C GLY A 200 18.03 -12.60 13.01
N PRO A 201 19.21 -12.08 13.30
CA PRO A 201 19.47 -10.66 13.24
C PRO A 201 19.24 -10.21 11.81
N LEU A 202 18.15 -9.52 11.58
CA LEU A 202 18.02 -8.71 10.40
C LEU A 202 19.24 -7.81 10.36
N ALA A 203 19.97 -7.97 9.36
CA ALA A 203 21.30 -7.52 9.17
C ALA A 203 21.39 -5.99 9.10
N CYS A 204 21.29 -5.33 10.23
CA CYS A 204 21.96 -4.08 10.40
C CYS A 204 23.47 -4.31 10.26
N GLY A 205 23.87 -5.00 9.23
CA GLY A 205 25.23 -5.08 8.98
C GLY A 205 25.99 -6.35 9.08
N LYS A 206 25.37 -7.40 9.21
CA LYS A 206 26.06 -8.67 9.00
C LYS A 206 25.84 -9.08 7.55
N ASP A 207 26.91 -9.04 6.77
CA ASP A 207 26.97 -9.79 5.53
C ASP A 207 26.74 -11.25 5.90
N GLY A 208 25.67 -11.86 5.41
CA GLY A 208 25.35 -13.22 5.83
C GLY A 208 24.16 -13.80 5.09
N PHE A 209 23.84 -15.00 5.45
CA PHE A 209 22.75 -15.78 4.89
C PHE A 209 21.58 -15.86 5.88
N LYS A 210 20.37 -16.09 5.36
CA LYS A 210 19.23 -16.44 6.21
C LYS A 210 19.58 -17.66 7.03
N ILE A 211 19.40 -17.57 8.35
CA ILE A 211 19.65 -18.67 9.29
C ILE A 211 18.29 -19.16 9.82
N SER A 212 18.10 -20.47 9.81
CA SER A 212 16.98 -21.15 10.46
C SER A 212 17.54 -22.29 11.30
N ARG A 213 17.19 -22.34 12.58
CA ARG A 213 17.69 -23.33 13.54
C ARG A 213 19.21 -23.51 13.56
N GLY A 214 19.92 -22.37 13.41
CA GLY A 214 21.39 -22.35 13.42
C GLY A 214 22.08 -22.79 12.12
N GLN A 215 21.31 -23.05 11.04
CA GLN A 215 21.85 -23.45 9.73
C GLN A 215 21.41 -22.45 8.66
N PRO A 216 22.23 -22.22 7.60
CA PRO A 216 21.82 -21.46 6.44
C PRO A 216 20.59 -22.05 5.77
N VAL A 217 19.64 -21.21 5.42
CA VAL A 217 18.50 -21.62 4.57
C VAL A 217 18.99 -21.69 3.14
N LEU A 218 18.77 -22.82 2.49
CA LEU A 218 19.17 -23.03 1.09
C LEU A 218 18.01 -22.76 0.14
N ASP A 219 18.33 -22.31 -1.06
CA ASP A 219 17.39 -22.22 -2.16
C ASP A 219 17.16 -23.59 -2.84
N LYS A 220 16.38 -23.63 -3.91
CA LYS A 220 16.08 -24.85 -4.68
C LYS A 220 17.30 -25.50 -5.36
N ASN A 221 18.41 -24.75 -5.50
CA ASN A 221 19.64 -25.20 -6.12
C ASN A 221 20.67 -25.67 -5.07
N GLY A 222 20.36 -25.50 -3.78
CA GLY A 222 21.24 -25.81 -2.66
C GLY A 222 22.16 -24.66 -2.25
N ASP A 223 21.97 -23.46 -2.80
CA ASP A 223 22.77 -22.28 -2.46
C ASP A 223 22.18 -21.54 -1.26
N PRO A 224 23.02 -21.02 -0.34
CA PRO A 224 22.55 -20.23 0.78
C PRO A 224 21.81 -18.97 0.34
N ILE A 225 20.59 -18.77 0.84
CA ILE A 225 19.80 -17.57 0.55
C ILE A 225 20.42 -16.38 1.27
N PRO A 226 20.80 -15.28 0.57
CA PRO A 226 21.35 -14.08 1.18
C PRO A 226 20.40 -13.51 2.23
N ALA A 227 20.93 -13.06 3.36
CA ALA A 227 20.15 -12.30 4.33
C ALA A 227 19.77 -10.95 3.74
N PHE A 228 18.64 -10.40 4.18
CA PHE A 228 18.30 -9.03 3.86
C PHE A 228 19.33 -8.11 4.52
N ILE A 229 20.01 -7.31 3.71
CA ILE A 229 20.97 -6.32 4.15
C ILE A 229 20.35 -4.94 4.00
N CYS A 230 20.31 -4.14 5.08
CA CYS A 230 19.81 -2.78 5.00
C CYS A 230 20.70 -1.92 4.10
N SER A 231 20.12 -1.38 3.02
CA SER A 231 20.83 -0.50 2.09
C SER A 231 21.23 0.84 2.73
N TYR A 232 20.54 1.25 3.79
CA TYR A 232 20.82 2.50 4.52
C TYR A 232 21.84 2.36 5.63
N ARG A 233 22.52 1.25 5.77
CA ARG A 233 23.53 1.02 6.82
C ARG A 233 24.79 1.86 6.62
N LYS A 234 25.25 1.98 5.39
CA LYS A 234 26.47 2.68 5.01
C LYS A 234 26.17 4.01 4.35
N PRO A 235 27.09 4.98 4.42
CA PRO A 235 26.98 6.21 3.64
C PRO A 235 26.93 5.90 2.16
N PHE A 236 26.16 6.70 1.42
CA PHE A 236 26.15 6.66 -0.05
C PHE A 236 25.77 8.03 -0.62
N SER A 237 26.22 8.29 -1.84
CA SER A 237 25.82 9.47 -2.60
C SER A 237 24.62 9.15 -3.50
N TYR A 238 23.75 10.13 -3.70
CA TYR A 238 22.59 10.03 -4.56
C TYR A 238 22.26 11.38 -5.20
N TYR A 239 21.50 11.40 -6.27
CA TYR A 239 21.02 12.64 -6.87
C TYR A 239 19.61 12.97 -6.40
N ALA A 240 19.38 14.25 -6.10
CA ALA A 240 18.07 14.79 -5.76
C ALA A 240 17.64 15.84 -6.80
N LEU A 241 16.44 15.71 -7.30
CA LEU A 241 15.74 16.72 -8.09
C LEU A 241 14.99 17.63 -7.12
N LYS A 242 15.35 18.92 -7.09
CA LYS A 242 14.74 19.93 -6.23
C LYS A 242 13.93 20.93 -7.05
N ASP A 243 12.85 21.43 -6.49
CA ASP A 243 12.10 22.55 -7.06
C ASP A 243 12.78 23.89 -6.78
N SER A 244 12.18 24.99 -7.24
CA SER A 244 12.69 26.36 -7.03
C SER A 244 12.72 26.80 -5.56
N SER A 245 12.01 26.10 -4.68
CA SER A 245 12.03 26.34 -3.23
C SER A 245 13.10 25.51 -2.49
N GLY A 246 13.82 24.64 -3.21
CA GLY A 246 14.80 23.71 -2.64
C GLY A 246 14.22 22.42 -2.10
N LYS A 247 12.90 22.19 -2.25
CA LYS A 247 12.24 20.96 -1.82
C LYS A 247 12.61 19.81 -2.75
N VAL A 248 12.98 18.66 -2.16
CA VAL A 248 13.26 17.42 -2.90
C VAL A 248 11.97 16.85 -3.47
N MET A 249 11.93 16.69 -4.79
CA MET A 249 10.79 16.16 -5.54
C MET A 249 10.98 14.68 -5.92
N LYS A 250 12.23 14.29 -6.22
CA LYS A 250 12.58 12.93 -6.62
C LYS A 250 14.05 12.68 -6.30
N THR A 251 14.40 11.43 -6.04
CA THR A 251 15.80 11.00 -5.86
C THR A 251 16.08 9.80 -6.74
N CYS A 252 17.36 9.59 -7.07
CA CYS A 252 17.83 8.38 -7.75
C CYS A 252 19.26 8.03 -7.30
N PHE A 253 19.68 6.79 -7.55
CA PHE A 253 21.09 6.40 -7.40
C PHE A 253 21.97 7.05 -8.46
N ILE A 254 23.29 6.95 -8.27
CA ILE A 254 24.26 7.64 -9.17
C ILE A 254 24.15 7.16 -10.60
N GLU A 255 23.91 5.88 -10.82
CA GLU A 255 23.75 5.25 -12.12
C GLU A 255 22.54 5.76 -12.91
N ASP A 256 21.49 6.21 -12.24
CA ASP A 256 20.23 6.65 -12.86
C ASP A 256 20.16 8.18 -13.06
N LYS A 257 21.29 8.88 -12.94
CA LYS A 257 21.37 10.34 -13.05
C LYS A 257 20.75 10.88 -14.34
N GLU A 258 21.02 10.21 -15.47
CA GLU A 258 20.56 10.67 -16.78
C GLU A 258 19.04 10.67 -16.90
N ASP A 259 18.38 9.65 -16.34
CA ASP A 259 16.92 9.55 -16.28
C ASP A 259 16.33 10.65 -15.40
N LEU A 260 17.00 10.99 -14.29
CA LEU A 260 16.58 12.09 -13.43
C LEU A 260 16.69 13.43 -14.15
N ILE A 261 17.80 13.66 -14.87
CA ILE A 261 18.01 14.88 -15.67
C ILE A 261 16.96 14.96 -16.79
N ALA A 262 16.66 13.86 -17.49
CA ALA A 262 15.63 13.83 -18.52
C ALA A 262 14.22 14.16 -17.99
N SER A 263 13.96 13.87 -16.73
CA SER A 263 12.67 14.19 -16.06
C SER A 263 12.57 15.63 -15.54
N LYS A 264 13.65 16.41 -15.62
CA LYS A 264 13.75 17.77 -15.08
C LYS A 264 12.86 18.73 -15.86
N LYS A 265 12.13 19.58 -15.11
CA LYS A 265 11.33 20.70 -15.65
C LYS A 265 12.03 22.03 -15.42
N GLU A 266 11.52 23.07 -16.10
CA GLU A 266 12.02 24.43 -15.90
C GLU A 266 11.90 24.85 -14.42
N GLY A 267 12.93 25.52 -13.90
CA GLY A 267 13.01 25.95 -12.49
C GLY A 267 13.43 24.86 -11.49
N GLN A 268 13.69 23.64 -11.95
CA GLN A 268 14.19 22.57 -11.08
C GLN A 268 15.71 22.42 -11.19
N THR A 269 16.38 21.93 -10.13
CA THR A 269 17.81 21.64 -10.09
C THR A 269 18.06 20.19 -9.72
N VAL A 270 19.15 19.62 -10.26
CA VAL A 270 19.61 18.28 -9.87
C VAL A 270 20.91 18.44 -9.10
N GLU A 271 20.92 17.97 -7.86
CA GLU A 271 22.06 18.10 -6.95
C GLU A 271 22.54 16.74 -6.48
N LEU A 272 23.87 16.62 -6.31
CA LEU A 272 24.46 15.46 -5.64
C LEU A 272 24.30 15.65 -4.13
N MET A 273 23.71 14.67 -3.49
CA MET A 273 23.47 14.60 -2.06
C MET A 273 24.25 13.45 -1.44
N GLU A 274 24.58 13.55 -0.17
CA GLU A 274 25.24 12.49 0.58
C GLU A 274 24.33 12.05 1.73
N TYR A 275 24.04 10.77 1.80
CA TYR A 275 23.46 10.12 2.96
C TYR A 275 24.58 9.66 3.89
N LYS A 276 24.61 10.12 5.12
CA LYS A 276 25.69 9.86 6.07
C LYS A 276 25.72 8.45 6.68
N GLY A 277 24.75 7.61 6.32
CA GLY A 277 24.61 6.28 6.91
C GLY A 277 23.73 6.25 8.15
N CYS A 278 23.47 5.04 8.63
CA CYS A 278 22.66 4.83 9.82
C CYS A 278 23.49 5.04 11.09
N PRO A 279 23.06 5.91 12.03
CA PRO A 279 23.78 6.14 13.29
C PRO A 279 23.83 4.89 14.21
N HIS A 280 22.95 3.91 13.97
CA HIS A 280 22.97 2.63 14.69
C HIS A 280 23.86 1.56 14.04
N TRP A 281 24.45 1.88 12.88
CA TRP A 281 25.41 0.99 12.21
C TRP A 281 26.81 1.09 12.80
N GLU A 282 27.23 2.29 13.19
CA GLU A 282 28.50 2.50 13.86
C GLU A 282 28.39 1.98 15.29
N THR A 283 28.79 0.73 15.49
CA THR A 283 29.08 0.26 16.85
C THR A 283 30.16 1.18 17.41
N PRO A 284 29.92 1.84 18.57
CA PRO A 284 30.99 2.61 19.19
C PRO A 284 32.21 1.71 19.35
N THR A 285 33.35 2.16 18.89
CA THR A 285 34.62 1.46 18.93
C THR A 285 35.04 0.99 20.33
N GLU A 286 34.40 1.53 21.37
CA GLU A 286 34.63 1.17 22.78
C GLU A 286 34.14 -0.23 23.19
N TYR A 287 33.32 -0.89 22.34
CA TYR A 287 32.77 -2.21 22.63
C TYR A 287 33.15 -3.30 21.63
N SER A 288 33.95 -2.96 20.61
CA SER A 288 34.40 -3.95 19.61
C SER A 288 35.32 -5.01 20.24
N ASP A 289 36.05 -4.64 21.28
CA ASP A 289 37.03 -5.53 21.92
C ASP A 289 36.44 -6.46 22.99
N LEU A 290 35.13 -6.41 23.20
CA LEU A 290 34.43 -7.30 24.14
C LEU A 290 33.82 -8.54 23.50
N PHE A 291 33.88 -8.65 22.17
CA PHE A 291 33.25 -9.73 21.41
C PHE A 291 34.18 -10.44 20.40
N ASP A 292 35.51 -10.21 20.48
CA ASP A 292 36.53 -11.01 19.79
C ASP A 292 37.03 -12.20 20.64
#